data_2355b7a1e533807adad91afaa18e3296
#
_entry.id   2355b7a1e533807adad91afaa18e3296
#
_cell.length_a   1.000
_cell.length_b   1.000
_cell.length_c   1.000
_cell.angle_alpha   90.00
_cell.angle_beta   90.00
_cell.angle_gamma   90.00
#
_symmetry.space_group_name_H-M   'P 1'
#
loop_
_entity.id
_entity.type
_entity.pdbx_description
1 polymer ?
#
loop_
_entity_poly.entity_id
_entity_poly.type
_entity_poly.pdbx_seq_one_letter_code
_entity_poly.pdbx_strand_id
1 'polypeptide(L)'
;NHFDICVTSPPYWDILNMKRSADQKNTVNYSEKVNDMGNITDYSEFINTLSNLFTLVNKVLKKGGYCIVNVMDIRKKSNFYPLHSDLATALQKVGFIYDDLIIWDRQADYNNMRPLGYPYKFRINKVHEYLLIFIKE
;
A
#
# COMPACT_ATOMS: atom_id res chain seq x y z
N ASN A 1 22.48 4.42 -11.49
CA ASN A 1 22.25 5.03 -10.17
C ASN A 1 22.23 6.54 -10.31
N HIS A 2 21.03 7.13 -10.42
CA HIS A 2 20.88 8.55 -10.77
C HIS A 2 20.07 9.34 -9.73
N PHE A 3 19.27 8.67 -8.91
CA PHE A 3 18.35 9.33 -8.01
C PHE A 3 18.77 9.16 -6.55
N ASP A 4 18.58 10.19 -5.75
CA ASP A 4 18.88 10.19 -4.33
C ASP A 4 17.69 9.70 -3.51
N ILE A 5 16.47 9.90 -4.03
CA ILE A 5 15.23 9.53 -3.32
C ILE A 5 14.14 9.11 -4.31
N CYS A 6 13.33 8.16 -3.88
CA CYS A 6 12.05 7.82 -4.47
C CYS A 6 10.97 7.98 -3.42
N VAL A 7 9.92 8.74 -3.71
CA VAL A 7 8.72 8.85 -2.85
C VAL A 7 7.53 8.46 -3.68
N THR A 8 6.76 7.48 -3.22
CA THR A 8 5.64 6.96 -4.01
C THR A 8 4.51 6.42 -3.14
N SER A 9 3.31 6.43 -3.69
CA SER A 9 2.13 5.79 -3.15
C SER A 9 1.59 4.83 -4.22
N PRO A 10 1.98 3.55 -4.19
CA PRO A 10 1.47 2.59 -5.17
C PRO A 10 -0.04 2.36 -4.98
N PRO A 11 -0.73 1.81 -6.00
CA PRO A 11 -2.12 1.42 -5.84
C PRO A 11 -2.30 0.49 -4.64
N TYR A 12 -3.39 0.65 -3.90
CA TYR A 12 -3.73 -0.23 -2.78
C TYR A 12 -4.49 -1.46 -3.30
N TRP A 13 -3.81 -2.28 -4.09
CA TRP A 13 -4.37 -3.45 -4.74
C TRP A 13 -5.59 -3.04 -5.60
N ASP A 14 -6.64 -3.86 -5.69
CA ASP A 14 -7.85 -3.57 -6.46
C ASP A 14 -8.95 -2.85 -5.65
N ILE A 15 -8.58 -2.16 -4.56
CA ILE A 15 -9.56 -1.58 -3.62
C ILE A 15 -10.47 -0.54 -4.26
N LEU A 16 -10.01 0.15 -5.30
CA LEU A 16 -10.82 1.13 -6.02
C LEU A 16 -11.91 0.47 -6.87
N ASN A 17 -11.74 -0.80 -7.23
CA ASN A 17 -12.74 -1.58 -7.96
C ASN A 17 -13.85 -2.11 -7.03
N MET A 18 -13.73 -1.93 -5.72
CA MET A 18 -14.67 -2.40 -4.73
C MET A 18 -15.61 -1.28 -4.29
N LYS A 19 -16.88 -1.61 -4.07
CA LYS A 19 -17.82 -0.68 -3.44
C LYS A 19 -17.41 -0.42 -1.99
N ARG A 20 -17.23 0.85 -1.63
CA ARG A 20 -16.83 1.26 -0.30
C ARG A 20 -18.04 1.45 0.59
N SER A 21 -18.17 0.61 1.62
CA SER A 21 -19.25 0.72 2.60
C SER A 21 -19.05 1.88 3.59
N ALA A 22 -17.80 2.29 3.82
CA ALA A 22 -17.46 3.31 4.82
C ALA A 22 -17.87 4.73 4.41
N ASP A 23 -17.74 5.07 3.13
CA ASP A 23 -18.01 6.41 2.59
C ASP A 23 -19.10 6.42 1.50
N GLN A 24 -19.67 5.27 1.20
CA GLN A 24 -20.75 5.07 0.21
C GLN A 24 -20.39 5.58 -1.20
N LYS A 25 -19.11 5.71 -1.52
CA LYS A 25 -18.66 6.12 -2.84
C LYS A 25 -18.78 5.00 -3.86
N ASN A 26 -19.03 5.39 -5.11
CA ASN A 26 -19.03 4.45 -6.23
C ASN A 26 -17.63 3.85 -6.47
N THR A 27 -17.58 2.73 -7.17
CA THR A 27 -16.33 2.13 -7.61
C THR A 27 -15.59 3.07 -8.57
N VAL A 28 -14.28 3.17 -8.40
CA VAL A 28 -13.40 3.99 -9.23
C VAL A 28 -12.17 3.17 -9.60
N ASN A 29 -11.80 3.20 -10.87
CA ASN A 29 -10.58 2.56 -11.39
C ASN A 29 -9.50 3.60 -11.67
N TYR A 30 -8.23 3.23 -11.52
CA TYR A 30 -7.11 4.03 -12.05
C TYR A 30 -7.13 4.04 -13.57
N SER A 31 -7.35 2.88 -14.18
CA SER A 31 -7.55 2.71 -15.62
C SER A 31 -8.19 1.36 -15.91
N GLU A 32 -8.65 1.16 -17.16
CA GLU A 32 -9.16 -0.14 -17.63
C GLU A 32 -8.07 -1.00 -18.30
N LYS A 33 -6.82 -0.55 -18.29
CA LYS A 33 -5.71 -1.28 -18.92
C LYS A 33 -5.39 -2.55 -18.13
N VAL A 34 -5.17 -3.64 -18.85
CA VAL A 34 -4.80 -4.94 -18.26
C VAL A 34 -3.49 -4.86 -17.46
N ASN A 35 -2.58 -4.00 -17.88
CA ASN A 35 -1.28 -3.82 -17.21
C ASN A 35 -1.33 -2.89 -15.99
N ASP A 36 -2.49 -2.36 -15.64
CA ASP A 36 -2.65 -1.52 -14.45
C ASP A 36 -2.62 -2.40 -13.20
N MET A 37 -1.69 -2.12 -12.28
CA MET A 37 -1.56 -2.86 -11.02
C MET A 37 -2.83 -2.80 -10.16
N GLY A 38 -3.62 -1.73 -10.26
CA GLY A 38 -4.90 -1.59 -9.57
C GLY A 38 -5.97 -2.57 -10.06
N ASN A 39 -5.76 -3.25 -11.18
CA ASN A 39 -6.68 -4.24 -11.74
C ASN A 39 -6.28 -5.70 -11.43
N ILE A 40 -5.16 -5.93 -10.76
CA ILE A 40 -4.73 -7.28 -10.34
C ILE A 40 -5.61 -7.76 -9.21
N THR A 41 -6.29 -8.88 -9.37
CA THR A 41 -7.24 -9.43 -8.38
C THR A 41 -6.61 -10.36 -7.36
N ASP A 42 -5.50 -11.02 -7.68
CA ASP A 42 -4.77 -11.88 -6.76
C ASP A 42 -3.75 -11.07 -5.94
N TYR A 43 -3.83 -11.20 -4.61
CA TYR A 43 -2.98 -10.45 -3.69
C TYR A 43 -1.50 -10.81 -3.80
N SER A 44 -1.18 -12.10 -3.92
CA SER A 44 0.21 -12.55 -4.05
C SER A 44 0.82 -12.06 -5.36
N GLU A 45 0.05 -12.08 -6.44
CA GLU A 45 0.45 -11.53 -7.74
C GLU A 45 0.68 -10.02 -7.65
N PHE A 46 -0.20 -9.30 -6.95
CA PHE A 46 -0.04 -7.87 -6.70
C PHE A 46 1.27 -7.56 -5.96
N ILE A 47 1.57 -8.28 -4.88
CA ILE A 47 2.84 -8.12 -4.12
C ILE A 47 4.05 -8.43 -5.00
N ASN A 48 4.00 -9.50 -5.81
CA ASN A 48 5.07 -9.84 -6.74
C ASN A 48 5.29 -8.76 -7.80
N THR A 49 4.23 -8.20 -8.33
CA THR A 49 4.30 -7.11 -9.32
C THR A 49 4.93 -5.85 -8.71
N LEU A 50 4.55 -5.49 -7.49
CA LEU A 50 5.19 -4.40 -6.74
C LEU A 50 6.68 -4.70 -6.50
N SER A 51 7.01 -5.92 -6.10
CA SER A 51 8.39 -6.34 -5.88
C SER A 51 9.25 -6.17 -7.14
N ASN A 52 8.72 -6.56 -8.29
CA ASN A 52 9.38 -6.38 -9.59
C ASN A 52 9.58 -4.90 -9.93
N LEU A 53 8.58 -4.07 -9.71
CA LEU A 53 8.69 -2.62 -9.89
C LEU A 53 9.77 -2.03 -8.99
N PHE A 54 9.78 -2.38 -7.71
CA PHE A 54 10.77 -1.87 -6.77
C PHE A 54 12.18 -2.42 -7.01
N THR A 55 12.31 -3.56 -7.69
CA THR A 55 13.62 -4.00 -8.21
C THR A 55 14.17 -2.98 -9.22
N LEU A 56 13.33 -2.42 -10.07
CA LEU A 56 13.75 -1.37 -11.01
C LEU A 56 14.08 -0.06 -10.28
N VAL A 57 13.27 0.31 -9.28
CA VAL A 57 13.55 1.48 -8.44
C VAL A 57 14.92 1.32 -7.74
N ASN A 58 15.19 0.15 -7.18
CA ASN A 58 16.48 -0.14 -6.55
C ASN A 58 17.65 0.07 -7.52
N LYS A 59 17.51 -0.36 -8.78
CA LYS A 59 18.58 -0.19 -9.79
C LYS A 59 18.91 1.26 -10.09
N VAL A 60 17.93 2.16 -10.05
CA VAL A 60 18.14 3.57 -10.41
C VAL A 60 18.50 4.47 -9.23
N LEU A 61 18.22 4.04 -8.00
CA LEU A 61 18.64 4.75 -6.80
C LEU A 61 20.15 4.64 -6.61
N LYS A 62 20.74 5.70 -6.08
CA LYS A 62 22.13 5.67 -5.60
C LYS A 62 22.25 4.82 -4.34
N LYS A 63 23.45 4.28 -4.08
CA LYS A 63 23.77 3.65 -2.80
C LYS A 63 23.54 4.66 -1.66
N GLY A 64 22.85 4.23 -0.60
CA GLY A 64 22.41 5.10 0.49
C GLY A 64 21.19 5.97 0.16
N GLY A 65 20.66 5.87 -1.05
CA GLY A 65 19.44 6.60 -1.46
C GLY A 65 18.19 6.03 -0.78
N TYR A 66 17.23 6.90 -0.54
CA TYR A 66 15.99 6.55 0.17
C TYR A 66 14.87 6.14 -0.78
N CYS A 67 14.08 5.17 -0.35
CA CYS A 67 12.81 4.83 -0.97
C CYS A 67 11.71 4.91 0.09
N ILE A 68 10.78 5.84 -0.07
CA ILE A 68 9.69 6.08 0.87
C ILE A 68 8.39 5.65 0.20
N VAL A 69 7.69 4.71 0.83
CA VAL A 69 6.49 4.10 0.25
C VAL A 69 5.31 4.33 1.19
N ASN A 70 4.32 5.09 0.70
CA ASN A 70 3.08 5.31 1.44
C ASN A 70 2.08 4.22 1.12
N VAL A 71 1.65 3.48 2.13
CA VAL A 71 0.65 2.41 2.01
C VAL A 71 -0.26 2.36 3.23
N MET A 72 -1.40 1.70 3.09
CA MET A 72 -2.26 1.33 4.21
C MET A 72 -2.66 -0.14 4.09
N ASP A 73 -3.03 -0.74 5.22
CA ASP A 73 -3.55 -2.10 5.22
C ASP A 73 -4.97 -2.15 4.66
N ILE A 74 -5.34 -3.27 4.10
CA ILE A 74 -6.54 -3.42 3.29
C ILE A 74 -7.45 -4.48 3.89
N ARG A 75 -8.73 -4.15 3.99
CA ARG A 75 -9.77 -5.15 4.21
C ARG A 75 -10.53 -5.37 2.91
N LYS A 76 -10.57 -6.64 2.49
CA LYS A 76 -11.37 -7.07 1.35
C LYS A 76 -12.34 -8.16 1.80
N LYS A 77 -13.64 -7.82 1.82
CA LYS A 77 -14.68 -8.67 2.40
C LYS A 77 -14.38 -9.01 3.87
N SER A 78 -14.21 -10.28 4.22
CA SER A 78 -13.89 -10.73 5.57
C SER A 78 -12.40 -10.82 5.88
N ASN A 79 -11.54 -10.66 4.88
CA ASN A 79 -10.10 -10.81 5.01
C ASN A 79 -9.40 -9.48 5.22
N PHE A 80 -8.43 -9.47 6.13
CA PHE A 80 -7.56 -8.33 6.39
C PHE A 80 -6.17 -8.64 5.87
N TYR A 81 -5.64 -7.73 5.04
CA TYR A 81 -4.34 -7.89 4.40
C TYR A 81 -3.36 -6.85 4.96
N PRO A 82 -2.28 -7.28 5.63
CA PRO A 82 -1.28 -6.37 6.19
C PRO A 82 -0.31 -5.91 5.10
N LEU A 83 -0.79 -5.08 4.18
CA LEU A 83 -0.02 -4.66 3.01
C LEU A 83 1.31 -4.02 3.39
N HIS A 84 1.35 -3.18 4.43
CA HIS A 84 2.59 -2.55 4.87
C HIS A 84 3.65 -3.57 5.27
N SER A 85 3.27 -4.60 6.00
CA SER A 85 4.18 -5.65 6.47
C SER A 85 4.63 -6.57 5.34
N ASP A 86 3.69 -7.00 4.50
CA ASP A 86 4.00 -7.89 3.36
C ASP A 86 4.88 -7.20 2.33
N LEU A 87 4.61 -5.91 2.06
CA LEU A 87 5.45 -5.12 1.16
C LEU A 87 6.83 -4.87 1.75
N ALA A 88 6.94 -4.59 3.05
CA ALA A 88 8.22 -4.42 3.72
C ALA A 88 9.09 -5.69 3.59
N THR A 89 8.50 -6.85 3.81
CA THR A 89 9.17 -8.14 3.63
C THR A 89 9.62 -8.33 2.18
N ALA A 90 8.76 -8.03 1.22
CA ALA A 90 9.07 -8.17 -0.20
C ALA A 90 10.22 -7.25 -0.64
N LEU A 91 10.23 -5.99 -0.19
CA LEU A 91 11.26 -5.03 -0.55
C LEU A 91 12.63 -5.35 0.07
N GLN A 92 12.64 -5.93 1.27
CA GLN A 92 13.89 -6.42 1.86
C GLN A 92 14.51 -7.55 1.00
N LYS A 93 13.70 -8.43 0.43
CA LYS A 93 14.17 -9.47 -0.50
C LYS A 93 14.70 -8.90 -1.82
N VAL A 94 14.24 -7.73 -2.22
CA VAL A 94 14.75 -6.99 -3.40
C VAL A 94 16.12 -6.39 -3.15
N GLY A 95 16.54 -6.23 -1.88
CA GLY A 95 17.83 -5.67 -1.50
C GLY A 95 17.74 -4.29 -0.88
N PHE A 96 16.57 -3.89 -0.39
CA PHE A 96 16.44 -2.70 0.45
C PHE A 96 16.67 -3.03 1.92
N ILE A 97 17.23 -2.08 2.66
CA ILE A 97 17.23 -2.09 4.12
C ILE A 97 15.93 -1.42 4.58
N TYR A 98 15.13 -2.11 5.38
CA TYR A 98 13.96 -1.50 6.03
C TYR A 98 14.43 -0.71 7.24
N ASP A 99 14.50 0.62 7.09
CA ASP A 99 15.17 1.52 8.04
C ASP A 99 14.23 2.04 9.12
N ASP A 100 13.01 2.45 8.75
CA ASP A 100 12.08 3.06 9.69
C ASP A 100 10.64 2.94 9.20
N LEU A 101 9.72 3.25 10.10
CA LEU A 101 8.27 3.27 9.87
C LEU A 101 7.67 4.51 10.52
N ILE A 102 6.96 5.30 9.71
CA ILE A 102 6.22 6.46 10.20
C ILE A 102 4.72 6.19 10.08
N ILE A 103 3.99 6.47 11.12
CA ILE A 103 2.52 6.43 11.11
C ILE A 103 2.00 7.81 10.73
N TRP A 104 1.25 7.86 9.64
CA TRP A 104 0.56 9.08 9.22
C TRP A 104 -0.88 9.05 9.72
N ASP A 105 -1.16 9.82 10.74
CA ASP A 105 -2.51 9.97 11.28
C ASP A 105 -3.35 10.84 10.34
N ARG A 106 -4.41 10.25 9.81
CA ARG A 106 -5.35 10.90 8.89
C ARG A 106 -6.71 11.16 9.53
N GLN A 107 -6.81 11.14 10.85
CA GLN A 107 -8.10 11.29 11.55
C GLN A 107 -8.78 12.63 11.22
N ALA A 108 -8.03 13.69 11.00
CA ALA A 108 -8.57 14.98 10.58
C ALA A 108 -9.23 14.94 9.19
N ASP A 109 -8.75 14.08 8.30
CA ASP A 109 -9.28 13.91 6.94
C ASP A 109 -10.44 12.89 6.89
N TYR A 110 -10.38 11.90 7.76
CA TYR A 110 -11.36 10.81 7.85
C TYR A 110 -12.16 10.92 9.13
N ASN A 111 -13.25 11.65 9.12
CA ASN A 111 -14.13 11.86 10.28
C ASN A 111 -14.81 10.59 10.82
N ASN A 112 -14.35 9.39 10.48
CA ASN A 112 -15.09 8.17 10.64
C ASN A 112 -14.33 7.06 11.36
N MET A 113 -13.86 7.31 12.56
CA MET A 113 -13.49 6.23 13.46
C MET A 113 -14.75 5.59 14.02
N ARG A 114 -15.41 4.76 13.24
CA ARG A 114 -16.70 4.16 13.55
C ARG A 114 -16.64 2.63 13.44
N PRO A 115 -17.51 1.90 14.15
CA PRO A 115 -17.62 0.46 13.98
C PRO A 115 -18.18 0.10 12.60
N LEU A 116 -17.59 -0.93 12.00
CA LEU A 116 -17.99 -1.51 10.73
C LEU A 116 -18.48 -2.94 10.94
N GLY A 117 -19.51 -3.34 10.18
CA GLY A 117 -20.05 -4.69 10.21
C GLY A 117 -20.98 -5.00 11.40
N TYR A 118 -21.29 -4.03 12.24
CA TYR A 118 -22.26 -4.17 13.32
C TYR A 118 -23.66 -4.50 12.74
N PRO A 119 -24.47 -5.38 13.37
CA PRO A 119 -24.22 -6.06 14.65
C PRO A 119 -23.47 -7.40 14.54
N TYR A 120 -23.13 -7.87 13.35
CA TYR A 120 -22.58 -9.21 13.12
C TYR A 120 -21.09 -9.31 13.48
N LYS A 121 -20.36 -8.22 13.30
CA LYS A 121 -18.93 -8.13 13.60
C LYS A 121 -18.61 -6.76 14.17
N PHE A 122 -17.62 -6.73 15.07
CA PHE A 122 -17.10 -5.47 15.59
C PHE A 122 -15.73 -5.20 14.99
N ARG A 123 -15.64 -4.18 14.13
CA ARG A 123 -14.42 -3.69 13.51
C ARG A 123 -14.43 -2.18 13.52
N ILE A 124 -13.26 -1.58 13.61
CA ILE A 124 -13.10 -0.13 13.52
C ILE A 124 -12.34 0.19 12.24
N ASN A 125 -12.84 1.15 11.46
CA ASN A 125 -12.13 1.62 10.27
C ASN A 125 -10.79 2.25 10.66
N LYS A 126 -9.81 2.11 9.80
CA LYS A 126 -8.48 2.69 10.01
C LYS A 126 -8.44 4.13 9.52
N VAL A 127 -7.82 5.01 10.30
CA VAL A 127 -7.66 6.45 9.97
C VAL A 127 -6.19 6.82 9.82
N HIS A 128 -5.31 5.84 9.61
CA HIS A 128 -3.88 6.04 9.45
C HIS A 128 -3.36 5.35 8.21
N GLU A 129 -2.25 5.85 7.72
CA GLU A 129 -1.44 5.22 6.68
C GLU A 129 -0.02 5.03 7.20
N TYR A 130 0.76 4.27 6.47
CA TYR A 130 2.15 4.00 6.80
C TYR A 130 3.08 4.64 5.79
N LEU A 131 4.16 5.25 6.25
CA LEU A 131 5.30 5.62 5.43
C LEU A 131 6.42 4.63 5.74
N LEU A 132 6.66 3.71 4.82
CA LEU A 132 7.74 2.74 4.92
C LEU A 132 9.03 3.38 4.41
N ILE A 133 10.05 3.42 5.24
CA ILE A 133 11.32 4.06 4.91
C ILE A 133 12.36 2.99 4.62
N PHE A 134 12.87 3.00 3.41
CA PHE A 134 13.91 2.07 2.97
C PHE A 134 15.14 2.82 2.52
N ILE A 135 16.30 2.18 2.68
CA ILE A 135 17.59 2.64 2.17
C ILE A 135 18.12 1.60 1.20
N LYS A 136 18.67 2.05 0.07
CA LYS A 136 19.43 1.16 -0.81
C LYS A 136 20.79 0.83 -0.21
N GLU A 137 21.07 -0.43 -0.08
CA GLU A 137 22.38 -0.94 0.32
C GLU A 137 23.49 -0.73 -0.74
#